data_473127368a7f844eaf84bd69c8e7c662
#
_entry.id   473127368a7f844eaf84bd69c8e7c662
#
_cell.length_a   1.000
_cell.length_b   1.000
_cell.length_c   1.000
_cell.angle_alpha   90.00
_cell.angle_beta   90.00
_cell.angle_gamma   90.00
#
_symmetry.space_group_name_H-M   'P 1'
#
loop_
_entity.id
_entity.type
_entity.pdbx_description
1 polymer ?
#
loop_
_entity_poly.entity_id
_entity_poly.type
_entity_poly.pdbx_seq_one_letter_code
_entity_poly.pdbx_strand_id
1 'polypeptide(L)'
;MKRLDFILGALALVAALMAACPAADAQENGNMDEFGAIVRGPNETNAYGDNWNIGAGGGINVFLNEGSHIAIAPSVDANLGKWFTPSIGMRVGYQGFQSRFFADAPSVFGDIRNTENNQFEQKFGYMYVHGDFLWNMSNALSGYKETRFWNLVPYVHTGYYRAYGLDEVDYADNEIAGGAGLLHNLRLTDRLDLQIDMRATVVNGRVIQSSGVALLGSVTAGLAVDLGYPGFMRTSTVLEAAEIASAERIAVLETAAIALEAANAALVADNEQLAMNNKKLNDQVAKLKNQKPAAPDIADFLEGMSPAVYFEIGQTVLSPREKKHLEFIAENLVAKADESMIVITVMGKSDSNTGTVKRNQYLSEARGKYVYDILTQQFGIDPERLEVKSEVIKATGNPAFDRAVTITF
;
A
#
# COMPACT_ATOMS: atom_id res chain seq x y z
N MET A 1 -26.09 33.10 -41.77
CA MET A 1 -27.06 31.99 -41.61
C MET A 1 -26.39 30.64 -41.81
N LYS A 2 -25.71 30.35 -42.92
CA LYS A 2 -25.09 29.03 -43.19
C LYS A 2 -24.10 28.50 -42.10
N ARG A 3 -23.36 29.37 -41.39
CA ARG A 3 -22.44 28.97 -40.33
C ARG A 3 -23.16 28.48 -39.07
N LEU A 4 -24.29 29.09 -38.74
CA LEU A 4 -25.10 28.70 -37.60
C LEU A 4 -25.78 27.34 -37.86
N ASP A 5 -26.23 27.13 -39.11
CA ASP A 5 -26.86 25.89 -39.54
C ASP A 5 -25.87 24.71 -39.54
N PHE A 6 -24.60 24.96 -39.89
CA PHE A 6 -23.54 23.94 -39.80
C PHE A 6 -23.22 23.57 -38.37
N ILE A 7 -23.05 24.55 -37.47
CA ILE A 7 -22.82 24.33 -36.05
C ILE A 7 -24.01 23.61 -35.41
N LEU A 8 -25.24 24.02 -35.77
CA LEU A 8 -26.45 23.36 -35.30
C LEU A 8 -26.56 21.93 -35.85
N GLY A 9 -26.16 21.70 -37.11
CA GLY A 9 -26.09 20.37 -37.70
C GLY A 9 -25.05 19.46 -37.02
N ALA A 10 -23.88 20.01 -36.69
CA ALA A 10 -22.85 19.30 -35.94
C ALA A 10 -23.28 18.98 -34.50
N LEU A 11 -23.93 19.92 -33.82
CA LEU A 11 -24.53 19.71 -32.50
C LEU A 11 -25.70 18.71 -32.57
N ALA A 12 -26.52 18.75 -33.65
CA ALA A 12 -27.59 17.78 -33.85
C ALA A 12 -27.05 16.36 -34.12
N LEU A 13 -25.92 16.24 -34.83
CA LEU A 13 -25.25 14.96 -35.04
C LEU A 13 -24.72 14.39 -33.70
N VAL A 14 -24.10 15.22 -32.87
CA VAL A 14 -23.66 14.86 -31.52
C VAL A 14 -24.87 14.50 -30.67
N ALA A 15 -25.96 15.26 -30.71
CA ALA A 15 -27.19 14.95 -29.99
C ALA A 15 -27.87 13.67 -30.50
N ALA A 16 -27.85 13.42 -31.83
CA ALA A 16 -28.36 12.19 -32.43
C ALA A 16 -27.50 10.97 -32.05
N LEU A 17 -26.18 11.11 -31.98
CA LEU A 17 -25.27 10.08 -31.45
C LEU A 17 -25.51 9.81 -29.96
N MET A 18 -25.83 10.84 -29.18
CA MET A 18 -26.23 10.68 -27.77
C MET A 18 -27.62 10.05 -27.62
N ALA A 19 -28.56 10.36 -28.53
CA ALA A 19 -29.94 9.84 -28.52
C ALA A 19 -30.06 8.40 -29.07
N ALA A 20 -29.08 7.95 -29.86
CA ALA A 20 -29.03 6.60 -30.40
C ALA A 20 -28.59 5.56 -29.34
N CYS A 21 -28.25 5.99 -28.10
CA CYS A 21 -28.00 5.10 -27.03
C CYS A 21 -29.32 4.44 -26.58
N PRO A 22 -29.42 3.10 -26.58
CA PRO A 22 -30.54 2.44 -25.93
C PRO A 22 -30.60 2.91 -24.46
N ALA A 23 -31.82 3.26 -24.03
CA ALA A 23 -32.05 3.55 -22.61
C ALA A 23 -31.43 2.39 -21.79
N ALA A 24 -30.50 2.73 -20.92
CA ALA A 24 -29.92 1.74 -20.04
C ALA A 24 -31.07 1.16 -19.21
N ASP A 25 -31.46 -0.06 -19.52
CA ASP A 25 -32.29 -0.82 -18.62
C ASP A 25 -31.57 -0.78 -17.27
N ALA A 26 -32.22 -0.17 -16.30
CA ALA A 26 -31.73 -0.11 -14.94
C ALA A 26 -31.59 -1.56 -14.46
N GLN A 27 -30.39 -2.09 -14.64
CA GLN A 27 -30.10 -3.45 -14.26
C GLN A 27 -30.10 -3.55 -12.74
N GLU A 28 -31.07 -4.30 -12.26
CA GLU A 28 -31.48 -4.46 -10.90
C GLU A 28 -30.34 -4.76 -9.91
N ASN A 29 -30.43 -4.11 -8.74
CA ASN A 29 -30.20 -4.70 -7.42
C ASN A 29 -28.76 -4.88 -6.92
N GLY A 30 -27.90 -3.87 -7.05
CA GLY A 30 -26.62 -3.89 -6.30
C GLY A 30 -26.38 -2.66 -5.42
N ASN A 31 -27.16 -1.58 -5.62
CA ASN A 31 -26.98 -0.30 -4.94
C ASN A 31 -28.30 0.26 -4.37
N MET A 32 -29.24 -0.60 -4.07
CA MET A 32 -30.48 -0.22 -3.38
C MET A 32 -30.38 -0.64 -1.93
N ASP A 33 -30.88 0.21 -1.05
CA ASP A 33 -31.07 -0.14 0.37
C ASP A 33 -32.24 -1.11 0.51
N GLU A 34 -32.54 -1.52 1.75
CA GLU A 34 -33.65 -2.39 2.10
C GLU A 34 -35.03 -1.84 1.73
N PHE A 35 -35.11 -0.55 1.39
CA PHE A 35 -36.33 0.15 0.95
C PHE A 35 -36.40 0.36 -0.57
N GLY A 36 -35.41 -0.13 -1.33
CA GLY A 36 -35.35 0.02 -2.78
C GLY A 36 -34.87 1.39 -3.26
N ALA A 37 -34.34 2.24 -2.38
CA ALA A 37 -33.75 3.51 -2.78
C ALA A 37 -32.30 3.34 -3.23
N ILE A 38 -31.90 4.08 -4.30
CA ILE A 38 -30.52 4.07 -4.80
C ILE A 38 -29.60 4.66 -3.72
N VAL A 39 -28.72 3.84 -3.18
CA VAL A 39 -27.72 4.27 -2.20
C VAL A 39 -26.67 5.11 -2.91
N ARG A 40 -26.64 6.41 -2.61
CA ARG A 40 -25.64 7.37 -3.04
C ARG A 40 -24.78 7.76 -1.84
N GLY A 41 -23.48 7.77 -2.02
CA GLY A 41 -22.57 8.17 -0.95
C GLY A 41 -21.17 8.42 -1.49
N PRO A 42 -20.29 9.06 -0.71
CA PRO A 42 -18.91 9.26 -1.08
C PRO A 42 -18.23 7.89 -1.22
N ASN A 43 -17.41 7.77 -2.26
CA ASN A 43 -16.54 6.62 -2.49
C ASN A 43 -15.09 7.07 -2.46
N GLU A 44 -14.21 6.22 -1.98
CA GLU A 44 -12.79 6.48 -1.85
C GLU A 44 -12.00 5.56 -2.76
N THR A 45 -10.89 6.08 -3.30
CA THR A 45 -9.89 5.25 -3.99
C THR A 45 -9.00 4.61 -2.93
N ASN A 46 -8.59 3.36 -3.15
CA ASN A 46 -7.75 2.63 -2.22
C ASN A 46 -6.34 3.22 -2.13
N ALA A 47 -5.71 3.55 -3.29
CA ALA A 47 -4.38 4.14 -3.36
C ALA A 47 -4.22 5.05 -4.59
N TYR A 48 -3.15 5.86 -4.60
CA TYR A 48 -2.84 6.74 -5.74
C TYR A 48 -2.64 5.96 -7.05
N GLY A 49 -2.11 4.73 -6.99
CA GLY A 49 -1.89 3.84 -8.13
C GLY A 49 -3.14 3.16 -8.68
N ASP A 50 -4.27 3.26 -7.99
CA ASP A 50 -5.49 2.57 -8.35
C ASP A 50 -6.32 3.33 -9.40
N ASN A 51 -7.19 2.60 -10.10
CA ASN A 51 -8.13 3.14 -11.08
C ASN A 51 -7.48 3.84 -12.27
N TRP A 52 -6.25 3.49 -12.61
CA TRP A 52 -5.63 3.84 -13.87
C TRP A 52 -6.02 2.83 -14.94
N ASN A 53 -6.14 3.30 -16.18
CA ASN A 53 -6.32 2.42 -17.33
C ASN A 53 -5.46 2.89 -18.50
N ILE A 54 -5.05 1.95 -19.33
CA ILE A 54 -4.35 2.21 -20.59
C ILE A 54 -5.10 1.51 -21.69
N GLY A 55 -5.42 2.26 -22.75
CA GLY A 55 -6.21 1.76 -23.87
C GLY A 55 -5.55 2.05 -25.21
N ALA A 56 -5.88 1.19 -26.18
CA ALA A 56 -5.53 1.41 -27.57
C ALA A 56 -6.59 0.81 -28.50
N GLY A 57 -6.82 1.45 -29.60
CA GLY A 57 -7.84 1.05 -30.56
C GLY A 57 -7.61 1.61 -31.96
N GLY A 58 -8.52 1.25 -32.82
CA GLY A 58 -8.59 1.78 -34.19
C GLY A 58 -10.02 1.89 -34.67
N GLY A 59 -10.20 2.64 -35.70
CA GLY A 59 -11.52 2.89 -36.24
C GLY A 59 -11.49 3.75 -37.49
N ILE A 60 -12.54 4.53 -37.63
CA ILE A 60 -12.74 5.40 -38.79
C ILE A 60 -13.00 6.84 -38.35
N ASN A 61 -12.67 7.76 -39.23
CA ASN A 61 -13.03 9.15 -39.08
C ASN A 61 -13.67 9.69 -40.35
N VAL A 62 -14.44 10.77 -40.19
CA VAL A 62 -15.00 11.58 -41.25
C VAL A 62 -14.66 13.03 -40.97
N PHE A 63 -14.27 13.76 -42.02
CA PHE A 63 -13.98 15.17 -41.91
C PHE A 63 -15.09 15.98 -42.64
N LEU A 64 -15.73 16.86 -41.91
CA LEU A 64 -16.82 17.67 -42.35
C LEU A 64 -16.40 19.13 -42.39
N ASN A 65 -16.45 19.74 -43.56
CA ASN A 65 -16.19 21.16 -43.77
C ASN A 65 -17.24 21.75 -44.66
N GLU A 66 -17.44 23.07 -44.63
CA GLU A 66 -18.40 23.75 -45.49
C GLU A 66 -18.07 23.54 -46.99
N GLY A 67 -19.03 23.01 -47.76
CA GLY A 67 -18.84 22.72 -49.19
C GLY A 67 -18.07 21.41 -49.48
N SER A 68 -17.79 20.59 -48.49
CA SER A 68 -17.16 19.29 -48.71
C SER A 68 -18.15 18.13 -48.66
N HIS A 69 -17.79 17.02 -49.30
CA HIS A 69 -18.52 15.77 -49.19
C HIS A 69 -17.73 14.76 -48.34
N ILE A 70 -18.47 13.92 -47.62
CA ILE A 70 -17.94 12.98 -46.65
C ILE A 70 -17.11 11.90 -47.33
N ALA A 71 -15.94 11.63 -46.78
CA ALA A 71 -15.14 10.44 -47.07
C ALA A 71 -14.69 9.78 -45.77
N ILE A 72 -14.71 8.46 -45.72
CA ILE A 72 -14.31 7.69 -44.56
C ILE A 72 -12.79 7.44 -44.66
N ALA A 73 -12.06 7.67 -43.57
CA ALA A 73 -10.65 7.41 -43.47
C ALA A 73 -10.32 6.61 -42.15
N PRO A 74 -9.21 5.87 -42.11
CA PRO A 74 -8.82 5.15 -40.92
C PRO A 74 -8.33 6.09 -39.82
N SER A 75 -8.50 5.66 -38.56
CA SER A 75 -8.02 6.34 -37.36
C SER A 75 -7.46 5.34 -36.37
N VAL A 76 -6.46 5.75 -35.58
CA VAL A 76 -5.95 5.02 -34.44
C VAL A 76 -6.07 5.88 -33.19
N ASP A 77 -6.26 5.24 -32.04
CA ASP A 77 -6.37 5.89 -30.74
C ASP A 77 -5.53 5.15 -29.71
N ALA A 78 -4.91 5.91 -28.82
CA ALA A 78 -4.23 5.37 -27.65
C ALA A 78 -4.41 6.34 -26.47
N ASN A 79 -4.66 5.82 -25.29
CA ASN A 79 -5.00 6.65 -24.16
C ASN A 79 -4.52 6.08 -22.83
N LEU A 80 -4.35 6.99 -21.87
CA LEU A 80 -4.10 6.72 -20.46
C LEU A 80 -5.12 7.48 -19.64
N GLY A 81 -5.94 6.77 -18.91
CA GLY A 81 -7.02 7.34 -18.09
C GLY A 81 -6.82 7.07 -16.59
N LYS A 82 -7.49 7.90 -15.80
CA LYS A 82 -7.63 7.69 -14.36
C LYS A 82 -9.02 8.10 -13.91
N TRP A 83 -9.64 7.22 -13.14
CA TRP A 83 -10.86 7.53 -12.42
C TRP A 83 -10.54 8.02 -11.01
N PHE A 84 -10.99 9.24 -10.66
CA PHE A 84 -10.84 9.84 -9.33
C PHE A 84 -12.00 9.49 -8.41
N THR A 85 -13.18 9.36 -9.00
CA THR A 85 -14.40 8.89 -8.34
C THR A 85 -15.11 7.90 -9.29
N PRO A 86 -16.09 7.15 -8.81
CA PRO A 86 -16.88 6.29 -9.70
C PRO A 86 -17.49 7.00 -10.91
N SER A 87 -17.73 8.33 -10.80
CA SER A 87 -18.43 9.12 -11.81
C SER A 87 -17.53 10.12 -12.54
N ILE A 88 -16.34 10.42 -12.02
CA ILE A 88 -15.46 11.45 -12.60
C ILE A 88 -14.09 10.87 -12.85
N GLY A 89 -13.61 11.04 -14.08
CA GLY A 89 -12.28 10.65 -14.51
C GLY A 89 -11.65 11.68 -15.43
N MET A 90 -10.37 11.48 -15.69
CA MET A 90 -9.63 12.22 -16.72
C MET A 90 -8.85 11.23 -17.57
N ARG A 91 -8.64 11.61 -18.83
CA ARG A 91 -7.88 10.81 -19.79
C ARG A 91 -6.98 11.73 -20.60
N VAL A 92 -5.77 11.29 -20.87
CA VAL A 92 -4.86 11.88 -21.86
C VAL A 92 -4.73 10.88 -22.98
N GLY A 93 -4.83 11.33 -24.22
CA GLY A 93 -4.83 10.44 -25.36
C GLY A 93 -4.17 11.04 -26.60
N TYR A 94 -3.95 10.14 -27.52
CA TYR A 94 -3.51 10.41 -28.88
C TYR A 94 -4.54 9.80 -29.82
N GLN A 95 -5.01 10.59 -30.79
CA GLN A 95 -5.79 10.12 -31.90
C GLN A 95 -5.15 10.63 -33.20
N GLY A 96 -5.07 9.78 -34.21
CA GLY A 96 -4.45 10.21 -35.47
C GLY A 96 -4.49 9.15 -36.52
N PHE A 97 -3.80 9.37 -37.56
CA PHE A 97 -3.44 8.62 -38.73
C PHE A 97 -3.75 9.41 -40.00
N GLN A 98 -4.91 9.20 -40.65
CA GLN A 98 -5.24 9.81 -41.91
C GLN A 98 -6.70 10.33 -41.88
N SER A 99 -6.96 11.44 -42.55
CA SER A 99 -8.31 11.89 -42.82
C SER A 99 -8.45 12.27 -44.31
N ARG A 100 -9.68 12.25 -44.80
CA ARG A 100 -9.98 12.62 -46.18
C ARG A 100 -11.39 13.17 -46.31
N PHE A 101 -11.57 14.00 -47.34
CA PHE A 101 -12.87 14.54 -47.77
C PHE A 101 -12.82 14.87 -49.24
N PHE A 102 -13.97 15.14 -49.86
CA PHE A 102 -14.05 15.64 -51.24
C PHE A 102 -14.41 17.11 -51.24
N ALA A 103 -13.72 17.90 -52.10
CA ALA A 103 -13.93 19.33 -52.25
C ALA A 103 -14.15 19.72 -53.76
N ASP A 104 -14.83 20.81 -53.95
CA ASP A 104 -15.08 21.33 -55.33
C ASP A 104 -13.86 22.03 -55.94
N ALA A 105 -12.88 22.39 -55.10
CA ALA A 105 -11.63 23.03 -55.50
C ALA A 105 -10.41 22.21 -55.09
N PRO A 106 -9.30 22.26 -55.87
CA PRO A 106 -8.06 21.63 -55.49
C PRO A 106 -7.40 22.35 -54.33
N SER A 107 -6.60 21.63 -53.53
CA SER A 107 -5.73 22.18 -52.50
C SER A 107 -4.37 21.45 -52.50
N VAL A 108 -3.48 21.82 -51.58
CA VAL A 108 -2.19 21.11 -51.41
C VAL A 108 -2.36 19.63 -51.04
N PHE A 109 -3.52 19.23 -50.52
CA PHE A 109 -3.83 17.87 -50.11
C PHE A 109 -4.40 16.98 -51.22
N GLY A 110 -4.73 17.56 -52.40
CA GLY A 110 -5.22 16.83 -53.56
C GLY A 110 -5.61 17.75 -54.68
N ASP A 111 -5.02 17.53 -55.86
CA ASP A 111 -5.24 18.27 -57.08
C ASP A 111 -5.82 17.39 -58.21
N ILE A 112 -5.93 16.09 -57.97
CA ILE A 112 -6.49 15.15 -58.93
C ILE A 112 -7.98 15.07 -58.75
N ARG A 113 -8.71 15.39 -59.82
CA ARG A 113 -10.17 15.32 -59.83
C ARG A 113 -10.63 13.87 -59.99
N ASN A 114 -11.49 13.44 -59.08
CA ASN A 114 -12.13 12.13 -59.15
C ASN A 114 -13.16 12.15 -60.34
N THR A 115 -13.08 11.14 -61.19
CA THR A 115 -13.91 11.04 -62.39
C THR A 115 -15.37 10.65 -62.09
N GLU A 116 -15.67 10.06 -60.97
CA GLU A 116 -17.00 9.59 -60.61
C GLU A 116 -17.88 10.71 -60.03
N ASN A 117 -17.33 11.52 -59.12
CA ASN A 117 -18.10 12.59 -58.46
C ASN A 117 -17.69 14.00 -58.92
N ASN A 118 -16.74 14.12 -59.84
CA ASN A 118 -16.22 15.38 -60.37
C ASN A 118 -15.63 16.33 -59.33
N GLN A 119 -15.17 15.81 -58.21
CA GLN A 119 -14.60 16.53 -57.08
C GLN A 119 -13.12 16.14 -56.82
N PHE A 120 -12.40 16.97 -56.08
CA PHE A 120 -11.02 16.72 -55.68
C PHE A 120 -10.97 15.96 -54.34
N GLU A 121 -10.38 14.79 -54.34
CA GLU A 121 -10.12 14.06 -53.09
C GLU A 121 -8.97 14.73 -52.34
N GLN A 122 -9.25 15.21 -51.16
CA GLN A 122 -8.30 15.83 -50.24
C GLN A 122 -7.89 14.80 -49.19
N LYS A 123 -6.59 14.51 -49.10
CA LYS A 123 -6.04 13.48 -48.20
C LYS A 123 -4.90 14.07 -47.37
N PHE A 124 -4.97 13.97 -46.07
CA PHE A 124 -3.98 14.50 -45.14
C PHE A 124 -3.82 13.61 -43.92
N GLY A 125 -2.65 13.71 -43.30
CA GLY A 125 -2.37 13.10 -41.99
C GLY A 125 -2.81 14.05 -40.88
N TYR A 126 -3.26 13.48 -39.77
CA TYR A 126 -3.52 14.27 -38.57
C TYR A 126 -3.01 13.57 -37.33
N MET A 127 -2.71 14.39 -36.33
CA MET A 127 -2.47 13.94 -34.96
C MET A 127 -3.20 14.90 -34.02
N TYR A 128 -3.81 14.33 -33.03
CA TYR A 128 -4.53 15.02 -31.95
C TYR A 128 -4.11 14.46 -30.61
N VAL A 129 -3.36 15.27 -29.84
CA VAL A 129 -3.02 14.96 -28.45
C VAL A 129 -3.96 15.74 -27.57
N HIS A 130 -4.73 15.03 -26.75
CA HIS A 130 -5.86 15.63 -26.05
C HIS A 130 -5.93 15.21 -24.58
N GLY A 131 -6.58 16.06 -23.80
CA GLY A 131 -7.06 15.76 -22.47
C GLY A 131 -8.59 15.72 -22.46
N ASP A 132 -9.14 14.69 -21.83
CA ASP A 132 -10.58 14.48 -21.73
C ASP A 132 -11.03 14.56 -20.27
N PHE A 133 -12.15 15.22 -20.04
CA PHE A 133 -12.87 15.17 -18.77
C PHE A 133 -14.05 14.21 -18.91
N LEU A 134 -14.00 13.11 -18.16
CA LEU A 134 -14.93 12.00 -18.29
C LEU A 134 -16.00 12.06 -17.20
N TRP A 135 -17.26 11.88 -17.57
CA TRP A 135 -18.38 11.76 -16.66
C TRP A 135 -19.08 10.42 -16.85
N ASN A 136 -18.87 9.46 -15.96
CA ASN A 136 -19.59 8.19 -16.01
C ASN A 136 -21.05 8.40 -15.58
N MET A 137 -21.90 8.64 -16.56
CA MET A 137 -23.32 8.90 -16.37
C MET A 137 -24.05 7.68 -15.78
N SER A 138 -23.63 6.47 -16.15
CA SER A 138 -24.21 5.23 -15.61
C SER A 138 -24.03 5.15 -14.10
N ASN A 139 -22.82 5.44 -13.60
CA ASN A 139 -22.55 5.46 -12.17
C ASN A 139 -23.17 6.66 -11.46
N ALA A 140 -23.20 7.83 -12.11
CA ALA A 140 -23.77 9.04 -11.52
C ALA A 140 -25.28 8.94 -11.28
N LEU A 141 -26.03 8.33 -12.23
CA LEU A 141 -27.47 8.24 -12.18
C LEU A 141 -27.99 7.01 -11.46
N SER A 142 -27.39 5.83 -11.70
CA SER A 142 -27.84 4.54 -11.14
C SER A 142 -26.96 4.00 -10.00
N GLY A 143 -26.06 4.85 -9.45
CA GLY A 143 -25.14 4.45 -8.40
C GLY A 143 -23.97 3.62 -8.93
N TYR A 144 -22.88 3.54 -8.11
CA TYR A 144 -21.70 2.76 -8.46
C TYR A 144 -21.95 1.27 -8.27
N LYS A 145 -21.62 0.47 -9.28
CA LYS A 145 -21.61 -0.98 -9.23
C LYS A 145 -20.34 -1.49 -9.90
N GLU A 146 -19.48 -2.15 -9.14
CA GLU A 146 -18.19 -2.65 -9.61
C GLU A 146 -18.34 -3.64 -10.78
N THR A 147 -19.36 -4.48 -10.74
CA THR A 147 -19.64 -5.51 -11.76
C THR A 147 -20.49 -5.02 -12.93
N ARG A 148 -20.68 -3.71 -13.10
CA ARG A 148 -21.48 -3.17 -14.20
C ARG A 148 -20.85 -3.51 -15.54
N PHE A 149 -21.59 -4.24 -16.38
CA PHE A 149 -21.11 -4.66 -17.70
C PHE A 149 -20.92 -3.47 -18.66
N TRP A 150 -21.84 -2.50 -18.65
CA TRP A 150 -21.81 -1.38 -19.57
C TRP A 150 -21.89 -0.05 -18.83
N ASN A 151 -20.94 0.83 -19.12
CA ASN A 151 -20.91 2.20 -18.66
C ASN A 151 -20.98 3.15 -19.83
N LEU A 152 -21.86 4.13 -19.74
CA LEU A 152 -21.99 5.25 -20.67
C LEU A 152 -21.26 6.46 -20.08
N VAL A 153 -20.29 6.96 -20.81
CA VAL A 153 -19.38 8.01 -20.36
C VAL A 153 -19.32 9.15 -21.39
N PRO A 154 -20.24 10.11 -21.33
CA PRO A 154 -20.06 11.37 -22.07
C PRO A 154 -18.82 12.10 -21.53
N TYR A 155 -18.13 12.82 -22.41
CA TYR A 155 -16.94 13.57 -22.06
C TYR A 155 -16.79 14.83 -22.94
N VAL A 156 -16.00 15.78 -22.41
CA VAL A 156 -15.52 16.93 -23.18
C VAL A 156 -14.00 16.82 -23.28
N HIS A 157 -13.47 17.33 -24.39
CA HIS A 157 -12.03 17.21 -24.61
C HIS A 157 -11.47 18.50 -25.24
N THR A 158 -10.19 18.72 -25.03
CA THR A 158 -9.39 19.75 -25.67
C THR A 158 -7.96 19.29 -25.85
N GLY A 159 -7.27 19.82 -26.85
CA GLY A 159 -5.90 19.42 -27.05
C GLY A 159 -5.24 20.05 -28.26
N TYR A 160 -4.06 19.58 -28.54
CA TYR A 160 -3.23 20.01 -29.66
C TYR A 160 -3.56 19.19 -30.89
N TYR A 161 -4.02 19.85 -31.93
CA TYR A 161 -4.31 19.26 -33.24
C TYR A 161 -3.28 19.71 -34.25
N ARG A 162 -2.78 18.79 -35.06
CA ARG A 162 -1.88 19.04 -36.16
C ARG A 162 -2.38 18.31 -37.41
N ALA A 163 -2.59 19.04 -38.50
CA ALA A 163 -2.77 18.50 -39.85
C ALA A 163 -1.43 18.59 -40.59
N TYR A 164 -1.12 17.59 -41.39
CA TYR A 164 0.12 17.55 -42.19
C TYR A 164 -0.11 16.84 -43.53
N GLY A 165 0.72 17.22 -44.51
CA GLY A 165 0.71 16.57 -45.80
C GLY A 165 1.16 15.12 -45.73
N LEU A 166 0.63 14.30 -46.65
CA LEU A 166 1.08 12.93 -46.91
C LEU A 166 1.77 12.89 -48.27
N ASP A 167 2.49 11.83 -48.57
CA ASP A 167 3.06 11.53 -49.90
C ASP A 167 3.85 12.72 -50.51
N GLU A 168 4.86 13.25 -49.80
CA GLU A 168 5.74 14.36 -50.23
C GLU A 168 5.10 15.77 -50.20
N VAL A 169 3.90 15.92 -49.73
CA VAL A 169 3.26 17.24 -49.53
C VAL A 169 3.87 17.96 -48.32
N ASP A 170 4.65 19.01 -48.59
CA ASP A 170 5.29 19.85 -47.56
C ASP A 170 4.28 20.86 -46.99
N TYR A 171 3.44 20.40 -46.11
CA TYR A 171 2.47 21.22 -45.38
C TYR A 171 2.25 20.72 -43.98
N ALA A 172 2.24 21.63 -43.03
CA ALA A 172 1.77 21.32 -41.65
C ALA A 172 1.25 22.60 -41.00
N ASP A 173 0.12 22.51 -40.33
CA ASP A 173 -0.42 23.54 -39.46
C ASP A 173 -0.96 22.97 -38.16
N ASN A 174 -0.98 23.78 -37.14
CA ASN A 174 -1.31 23.37 -35.78
C ASN A 174 -2.34 24.29 -35.17
N GLU A 175 -3.13 23.75 -34.23
CA GLU A 175 -4.07 24.55 -33.45
C GLU A 175 -4.46 23.88 -32.15
N ILE A 176 -5.19 24.59 -31.32
CA ILE A 176 -5.92 24.02 -30.19
C ILE A 176 -7.33 23.67 -30.70
N ALA A 177 -7.68 22.42 -30.62
CA ALA A 177 -8.99 21.89 -30.96
C ALA A 177 -9.69 21.36 -29.70
N GLY A 178 -11.00 21.22 -29.81
CA GLY A 178 -11.79 20.69 -28.71
C GLY A 178 -13.14 20.22 -29.14
N GLY A 179 -13.86 19.57 -28.23
CA GLY A 179 -15.17 19.05 -28.57
C GLY A 179 -15.78 18.19 -27.48
N ALA A 180 -16.61 17.27 -27.89
CA ALA A 180 -17.26 16.33 -26.98
C ALA A 180 -17.30 14.93 -27.60
N GLY A 181 -17.48 13.94 -26.75
CA GLY A 181 -17.60 12.56 -27.18
C GLY A 181 -18.42 11.72 -26.22
N LEU A 182 -18.60 10.49 -26.64
CA LEU A 182 -19.34 9.48 -25.91
C LEU A 182 -18.55 8.17 -25.93
N LEU A 183 -18.13 7.73 -24.77
CA LEU A 183 -17.43 6.47 -24.60
C LEU A 183 -18.39 5.42 -24.05
N HIS A 184 -18.55 4.33 -24.77
CA HIS A 184 -19.18 3.11 -24.29
C HIS A 184 -18.09 2.19 -23.77
N ASN A 185 -18.08 1.96 -22.46
CA ASN A 185 -17.13 1.08 -21.81
C ASN A 185 -17.85 -0.22 -21.42
N LEU A 186 -17.45 -1.34 -22.05
CA LEU A 186 -18.02 -2.66 -21.83
C LEU A 186 -17.00 -3.53 -21.10
N ARG A 187 -17.31 -3.92 -19.89
CA ARG A 187 -16.44 -4.77 -19.06
C ARG A 187 -16.41 -6.20 -19.59
N LEU A 188 -15.25 -6.65 -20.03
CA LEU A 188 -15.05 -8.03 -20.50
C LEU A 188 -14.58 -8.93 -19.37
N THR A 189 -13.67 -8.43 -18.55
CA THR A 189 -13.15 -9.09 -17.34
C THR A 189 -12.98 -8.06 -16.22
N ASP A 190 -12.44 -8.47 -15.09
CA ASP A 190 -12.16 -7.55 -13.97
C ASP A 190 -11.08 -6.50 -14.29
N ARG A 191 -10.32 -6.69 -15.37
CA ARG A 191 -9.23 -5.79 -15.76
C ARG A 191 -9.20 -5.43 -17.24
N LEU A 192 -10.13 -5.92 -18.02
CA LEU A 192 -10.15 -5.70 -19.46
C LEU A 192 -11.51 -5.20 -19.89
N ASP A 193 -11.51 -4.04 -20.51
CA ASP A 193 -12.68 -3.39 -21.07
C ASP A 193 -12.58 -3.27 -22.59
N LEU A 194 -13.72 -3.45 -23.27
CA LEU A 194 -13.90 -3.03 -24.66
C LEU A 194 -14.43 -1.60 -24.64
N GLN A 195 -13.70 -0.69 -25.28
CA GLN A 195 -14.07 0.70 -25.43
C GLN A 195 -14.52 0.99 -26.85
N ILE A 196 -15.72 1.56 -27.00
CA ILE A 196 -16.21 2.13 -28.26
C ILE A 196 -16.33 3.63 -28.04
N ASP A 197 -15.47 4.40 -28.68
CA ASP A 197 -15.35 5.85 -28.51
C ASP A 197 -15.90 6.58 -29.75
N MET A 198 -16.89 7.39 -29.53
CA MET A 198 -17.49 8.29 -30.53
C MET A 198 -17.08 9.73 -30.20
N ARG A 199 -16.32 10.37 -31.07
CA ARG A 199 -15.73 11.68 -30.81
C ARG A 199 -16.09 12.68 -31.91
N ALA A 200 -16.40 13.90 -31.50
CA ALA A 200 -16.60 15.03 -32.39
C ALA A 200 -15.63 16.16 -32.01
N THR A 201 -14.66 16.44 -32.84
CA THR A 201 -13.63 17.45 -32.63
C THR A 201 -13.83 18.62 -33.57
N VAL A 202 -13.98 19.80 -33.01
CA VAL A 202 -14.09 21.05 -33.76
C VAL A 202 -12.68 21.57 -34.03
N VAL A 203 -12.38 21.78 -35.29
CA VAL A 203 -11.09 22.29 -35.78
C VAL A 203 -11.30 23.52 -36.65
N ASN A 204 -10.33 24.41 -36.74
CA ASN A 204 -10.39 25.53 -37.66
C ASN A 204 -10.07 25.04 -39.07
N GLY A 205 -10.91 25.41 -40.04
CA GLY A 205 -10.70 25.05 -41.44
C GLY A 205 -9.36 25.50 -42.02
N ARG A 206 -8.71 26.49 -41.40
CA ARG A 206 -7.38 26.97 -41.80
C ARG A 206 -6.34 25.84 -41.84
N VAL A 207 -6.41 24.86 -40.93
CA VAL A 207 -5.43 23.74 -40.88
C VAL A 207 -5.47 22.84 -42.13
N ILE A 208 -6.54 22.97 -42.93
CA ILE A 208 -6.68 22.28 -44.20
C ILE A 208 -6.83 23.28 -45.37
N GLN A 209 -6.36 24.52 -45.19
CA GLN A 209 -6.46 25.62 -46.18
C GLN A 209 -7.89 25.98 -46.61
N SER A 210 -8.86 25.72 -45.72
CA SER A 210 -10.27 26.11 -45.94
C SER A 210 -10.68 27.23 -45.00
N SER A 211 -11.78 27.88 -45.29
CA SER A 211 -12.38 28.91 -44.44
C SER A 211 -13.37 28.30 -43.46
N GLY A 212 -13.50 28.92 -42.28
CA GLY A 212 -14.54 28.59 -41.34
C GLY A 212 -14.13 27.52 -40.31
N VAL A 213 -15.11 26.78 -39.87
CA VAL A 213 -14.96 25.71 -38.87
C VAL A 213 -15.21 24.36 -39.52
N ALA A 214 -14.38 23.38 -39.20
CA ALA A 214 -14.55 22.01 -39.63
C ALA A 214 -14.84 21.10 -38.43
N LEU A 215 -15.43 19.96 -38.66
CA LEU A 215 -15.71 18.94 -37.65
C LEU A 215 -15.05 17.61 -38.08
N LEU A 216 -14.19 17.10 -37.22
CA LEU A 216 -13.68 15.74 -37.30
C LEU A 216 -14.56 14.85 -36.45
N GLY A 217 -15.39 14.00 -37.07
CA GLY A 217 -16.12 12.93 -36.40
C GLY A 217 -15.32 11.65 -36.47
N SER A 218 -15.24 10.91 -35.37
CA SER A 218 -14.58 9.60 -35.36
C SER A 218 -15.33 8.58 -34.51
N VAL A 219 -15.18 7.31 -34.90
CA VAL A 219 -15.64 6.16 -34.13
C VAL A 219 -14.48 5.16 -34.08
N THR A 220 -14.00 4.90 -32.87
CA THR A 220 -12.93 3.91 -32.64
C THR A 220 -13.40 2.83 -31.71
N ALA A 221 -12.88 1.63 -31.89
CA ALA A 221 -13.07 0.50 -30.98
C ALA A 221 -11.70 -0.03 -30.56
N GLY A 222 -11.55 -0.30 -29.29
CA GLY A 222 -10.26 -0.71 -28.71
C GLY A 222 -10.42 -1.45 -27.40
N LEU A 223 -9.30 -1.90 -26.88
CA LEU A 223 -9.23 -2.54 -25.58
C LEU A 223 -8.54 -1.60 -24.58
N ALA A 224 -9.03 -1.59 -23.36
CA ALA A 224 -8.39 -0.91 -22.25
C ALA A 224 -8.11 -1.91 -21.14
N VAL A 225 -6.94 -1.77 -20.50
CA VAL A 225 -6.51 -2.59 -19.36
C VAL A 225 -6.44 -1.71 -18.14
N ASP A 226 -7.11 -2.14 -17.08
CA ASP A 226 -7.06 -1.49 -15.78
C ASP A 226 -5.78 -1.86 -15.04
N LEU A 227 -5.11 -0.82 -14.51
CA LEU A 227 -3.88 -0.90 -13.76
C LEU A 227 -4.17 -0.69 -12.26
N GLY A 228 -3.39 -1.33 -11.39
CA GLY A 228 -3.61 -1.27 -9.95
C GLY A 228 -4.88 -2.03 -9.54
N TYR A 229 -5.58 -1.51 -8.56
CA TYR A 229 -6.89 -2.03 -8.13
C TYR A 229 -8.01 -1.26 -8.85
N PRO A 230 -8.80 -1.93 -9.69
CA PRO A 230 -9.92 -1.30 -10.39
C PRO A 230 -11.18 -1.31 -9.53
N GLY A 231 -11.46 -0.26 -8.80
CA GLY A 231 -12.67 -0.18 -8.00
C GLY A 231 -12.65 0.92 -6.95
N PHE A 232 -13.81 1.14 -6.33
CA PHE A 232 -14.00 2.15 -5.29
C PHE A 232 -14.74 1.54 -4.12
N MET A 233 -14.22 1.74 -2.90
CA MET A 233 -14.93 1.37 -1.67
C MET A 233 -15.85 2.50 -1.23
N ARG A 234 -16.99 2.17 -0.65
CA ARG A 234 -17.86 3.18 -0.05
C ARG A 234 -17.28 3.63 1.29
N THR A 235 -17.30 4.93 1.55
CA THR A 235 -16.88 5.48 2.83
C THR A 235 -17.69 4.90 4.00
N SER A 236 -18.99 4.66 3.82
CA SER A 236 -19.83 4.01 4.84
C SER A 236 -19.36 2.59 5.17
N THR A 237 -19.00 1.79 4.17
CA THR A 237 -18.47 0.42 4.37
C THR A 237 -17.11 0.44 5.07
N VAL A 238 -16.26 1.41 4.74
CA VAL A 238 -14.96 1.60 5.41
C VAL A 238 -15.14 2.02 6.87
N LEU A 239 -16.07 2.94 7.15
CA LEU A 239 -16.40 3.37 8.51
C LEU A 239 -17.01 2.22 9.33
N GLU A 240 -17.95 1.48 8.76
CA GLU A 240 -18.56 0.32 9.43
C GLU A 240 -17.54 -0.76 9.76
N ALA A 241 -16.65 -1.08 8.80
CA ALA A 241 -15.53 -2.01 9.05
C ALA A 241 -14.57 -1.50 10.13
N ALA A 242 -14.30 -0.19 10.17
CA ALA A 242 -13.47 0.42 11.20
C ALA A 242 -14.18 0.43 12.58
N GLU A 243 -15.49 0.64 12.62
CA GLU A 243 -16.29 0.54 13.86
C GLU A 243 -16.31 -0.89 14.40
N ILE A 244 -16.53 -1.89 13.54
CA ILE A 244 -16.47 -3.32 13.93
C ILE A 244 -15.08 -3.66 14.46
N ALA A 245 -14.01 -3.29 13.74
CA ALA A 245 -12.65 -3.54 14.18
C ALA A 245 -12.30 -2.82 15.50
N SER A 246 -12.82 -1.62 15.72
CA SER A 246 -12.63 -0.90 16.98
C SER A 246 -13.41 -1.53 18.13
N ALA A 247 -14.65 -1.99 17.89
CA ALA A 247 -15.46 -2.69 18.88
C ALA A 247 -14.82 -4.03 19.30
N GLU A 248 -14.28 -4.80 18.34
CA GLU A 248 -13.52 -6.02 18.63
C GLU A 248 -12.27 -5.73 19.47
N ARG A 249 -11.53 -4.67 19.15
CA ARG A 249 -10.36 -4.26 19.94
C ARG A 249 -10.74 -3.83 21.36
N ILE A 250 -11.84 -3.12 21.52
CA ILE A 250 -12.38 -2.72 22.83
C ILE A 250 -12.73 -3.97 23.62
N ALA A 251 -13.46 -4.93 23.06
CA ALA A 251 -13.82 -6.19 23.74
C ALA A 251 -12.59 -7.01 24.17
N VAL A 252 -11.55 -7.08 23.33
CA VAL A 252 -10.27 -7.72 23.67
C VAL A 252 -9.58 -7.00 24.83
N LEU A 253 -9.54 -5.66 24.78
CA LEU A 253 -8.94 -4.85 25.85
C LEU A 253 -9.70 -4.95 27.18
N GLU A 254 -11.01 -4.97 27.13
CA GLU A 254 -11.86 -5.17 28.33
C GLU A 254 -11.62 -6.56 28.95
N THR A 255 -11.54 -7.60 28.12
CA THR A 255 -11.22 -8.96 28.57
C THR A 255 -9.83 -9.02 29.20
N ALA A 256 -8.85 -8.37 28.57
CA ALA A 256 -7.48 -8.29 29.10
C ALA A 256 -7.42 -7.48 30.42
N ALA A 257 -8.19 -6.40 30.53
CA ALA A 257 -8.30 -5.60 31.75
C ALA A 257 -8.87 -6.41 32.92
N ILE A 258 -9.95 -7.16 32.67
CA ILE A 258 -10.55 -8.06 33.69
C ILE A 258 -9.54 -9.14 34.12
N ALA A 259 -8.83 -9.74 33.16
CA ALA A 259 -7.79 -10.75 33.46
C ALA A 259 -6.63 -10.15 34.27
N LEU A 260 -6.21 -8.94 33.95
CA LEU A 260 -5.17 -8.23 34.70
C LEU A 260 -5.62 -7.85 36.11
N GLU A 261 -6.87 -7.43 36.29
CA GLU A 261 -7.44 -7.13 37.60
C GLU A 261 -7.48 -8.39 38.48
N ALA A 262 -7.91 -9.52 37.92
CA ALA A 262 -7.90 -10.82 38.62
C ALA A 262 -6.47 -11.25 38.99
N ALA A 263 -5.50 -11.08 38.07
CA ALA A 263 -4.09 -11.38 38.34
C ALA A 263 -3.52 -10.46 39.43
N ASN A 264 -3.84 -9.19 39.43
CA ASN A 264 -3.44 -8.25 40.47
C ASN A 264 -4.04 -8.63 41.84
N ALA A 265 -5.31 -9.03 41.89
CA ALA A 265 -5.92 -9.50 43.13
C ALA A 265 -5.24 -10.75 43.67
N ALA A 266 -4.89 -11.69 42.79
CA ALA A 266 -4.12 -12.88 43.17
C ALA A 266 -2.73 -12.52 43.70
N LEU A 267 -2.02 -11.61 43.02
CA LEU A 267 -0.68 -11.14 43.49
C LEU A 267 -0.77 -10.41 44.82
N VAL A 268 -1.82 -9.65 45.10
CA VAL A 268 -2.01 -9.03 46.42
C VAL A 268 -2.19 -10.08 47.50
N ALA A 269 -3.02 -11.10 47.25
CA ALA A 269 -3.22 -12.21 48.19
C ALA A 269 -1.91 -12.99 48.44
N ASP A 270 -1.13 -13.27 47.39
CA ASP A 270 0.16 -13.93 47.51
C ASP A 270 1.17 -13.09 48.33
N ASN A 271 1.18 -11.76 48.09
CA ASN A 271 2.04 -10.86 48.86
C ASN A 271 1.65 -10.81 50.33
N GLU A 272 0.36 -10.82 50.66
CA GLU A 272 -0.11 -10.91 52.04
C GLU A 272 0.33 -12.24 52.68
N GLN A 273 0.18 -13.35 51.95
CA GLN A 273 0.64 -14.66 52.40
C GLN A 273 2.16 -14.72 52.63
N LEU A 274 2.93 -14.13 51.69
CA LEU A 274 4.39 -14.01 51.83
C LEU A 274 4.75 -13.13 53.03
N ALA A 275 4.06 -12.03 53.28
CA ALA A 275 4.29 -11.19 54.44
C ALA A 275 4.03 -11.94 55.77
N MET A 276 2.95 -12.73 55.84
CA MET A 276 2.67 -13.58 56.98
C MET A 276 3.74 -14.67 57.19
N ASN A 277 4.19 -15.31 56.11
CA ASN A 277 5.24 -16.32 56.16
C ASN A 277 6.57 -15.70 56.57
N ASN A 278 6.92 -14.52 56.06
CA ASN A 278 8.13 -13.80 56.46
C ASN A 278 8.11 -13.43 57.94
N LYS A 279 6.95 -12.96 58.44
CA LYS A 279 6.78 -12.67 59.84
C LYS A 279 7.01 -13.95 60.71
N LYS A 280 6.38 -15.07 60.30
CA LYS A 280 6.55 -16.36 60.99
C LYS A 280 8.01 -16.86 60.98
N LEU A 281 8.68 -16.71 59.83
CA LEU A 281 10.10 -17.05 59.67
C LEU A 281 10.98 -16.15 60.54
N ASN A 282 10.75 -14.85 60.59
CA ASN A 282 11.47 -13.92 61.44
C ASN A 282 11.32 -14.28 62.95
N ASP A 283 10.08 -14.64 63.34
CA ASP A 283 9.83 -15.10 64.73
C ASP A 283 10.55 -16.40 65.04
N GLN A 284 10.65 -17.34 64.08
CA GLN A 284 11.45 -18.56 64.21
C GLN A 284 12.95 -18.27 64.30
N VAL A 285 13.46 -17.38 63.43
CA VAL A 285 14.85 -16.93 63.45
C VAL A 285 15.20 -16.27 64.77
N ALA A 286 14.30 -15.43 65.32
CA ALA A 286 14.48 -14.81 66.65
C ALA A 286 14.55 -15.86 67.77
N LYS A 287 13.67 -16.87 67.69
CA LYS A 287 13.72 -18.02 68.69
C LYS A 287 14.98 -18.84 68.56
N LEU A 288 15.44 -19.14 67.35
CA LEU A 288 16.69 -19.89 67.09
C LEU A 288 17.92 -19.09 67.47
N LYS A 289 17.96 -17.78 67.23
CA LYS A 289 19.09 -16.93 67.72
C LYS A 289 19.20 -16.88 69.22
N ASN A 290 18.10 -17.04 69.96
CA ASN A 290 18.10 -17.07 71.41
C ASN A 290 18.45 -18.47 71.98
N GLN A 291 18.34 -19.52 71.14
CA GLN A 291 18.91 -20.87 71.48
C GLN A 291 20.33 -20.86 70.92
N LYS A 292 21.30 -20.65 71.77
CA LYS A 292 22.75 -20.66 71.43
C LYS A 292 23.14 -22.04 70.89
N PRO A 293 23.16 -22.30 69.59
CA PRO A 293 23.82 -23.48 69.03
C PRO A 293 25.28 -23.16 68.79
N ALA A 294 26.11 -24.18 68.80
CA ALA A 294 27.42 -24.07 68.19
C ALA A 294 27.24 -23.52 66.75
N ALA A 295 27.96 -22.46 66.46
CA ALA A 295 27.88 -21.87 65.13
C ALA A 295 28.24 -22.94 64.08
N PRO A 296 27.36 -23.29 63.09
CA PRO A 296 27.81 -24.13 62.02
C PRO A 296 28.90 -23.38 61.26
N ASP A 297 29.92 -24.15 60.84
CA ASP A 297 30.99 -23.57 60.01
C ASP A 297 30.35 -22.96 58.78
N ILE A 298 30.63 -21.69 58.51
CA ILE A 298 30.09 -20.98 57.34
C ILE A 298 30.47 -21.70 56.04
N ALA A 299 31.58 -22.38 56.02
CA ALA A 299 32.04 -23.23 54.93
C ALA A 299 31.02 -24.32 54.57
N ASP A 300 30.49 -25.06 55.58
CA ASP A 300 29.48 -26.11 55.33
C ASP A 300 28.16 -25.57 54.75
N PHE A 301 27.84 -24.32 55.09
CA PHE A 301 26.63 -23.67 54.55
C PHE A 301 26.79 -23.22 53.11
N LEU A 302 27.98 -22.78 52.71
CA LEU A 302 28.25 -22.29 51.36
C LEU A 302 28.58 -23.42 50.38
N GLU A 303 28.98 -24.59 50.87
CA GLU A 303 29.32 -25.73 50.03
C GLU A 303 28.10 -26.17 49.15
N GLY A 304 28.32 -26.21 47.84
CA GLY A 304 27.29 -26.57 46.86
C GLY A 304 26.35 -25.43 46.42
N MET A 305 26.49 -24.22 46.96
CA MET A 305 25.75 -23.06 46.45
C MET A 305 26.37 -22.59 45.14
N SER A 306 25.49 -22.33 44.15
CA SER A 306 25.90 -21.88 42.84
C SER A 306 24.99 -20.76 42.31
N PRO A 307 24.94 -19.57 42.93
CA PRO A 307 24.20 -18.44 42.42
C PRO A 307 24.67 -18.05 41.03
N ALA A 308 23.75 -17.52 40.22
CA ALA A 308 24.02 -17.19 38.82
C ALA A 308 23.53 -15.79 38.44
N VAL A 309 24.27 -15.14 37.57
CA VAL A 309 23.87 -13.89 36.89
C VAL A 309 23.73 -14.12 35.41
N TYR A 310 22.74 -13.45 34.78
CA TYR A 310 22.30 -13.73 33.43
C TYR A 310 22.67 -12.62 32.45
N PHE A 311 22.99 -13.01 31.22
CA PHE A 311 23.37 -12.09 30.15
C PHE A 311 22.34 -12.06 29.02
N GLU A 312 22.16 -10.90 28.44
CA GLU A 312 21.35 -10.74 27.20
C GLU A 312 22.02 -11.44 26.00
N ILE A 313 21.23 -11.73 24.97
CA ILE A 313 21.71 -12.41 23.75
C ILE A 313 22.88 -11.64 23.12
N GLY A 314 24.00 -12.34 22.95
CA GLY A 314 25.19 -11.77 22.33
C GLY A 314 25.94 -10.74 23.16
N GLN A 315 25.50 -10.45 24.40
CA GLN A 315 26.12 -9.49 25.28
C GLN A 315 27.15 -10.17 26.22
N THR A 316 28.17 -9.38 26.58
CA THR A 316 29.22 -9.74 27.53
C THR A 316 29.24 -8.83 28.76
N VAL A 317 28.23 -7.92 28.83
CA VAL A 317 28.06 -6.97 29.94
C VAL A 317 26.70 -7.23 30.56
N LEU A 318 26.60 -7.15 31.88
CA LEU A 318 25.35 -7.35 32.63
C LEU A 318 24.42 -6.16 32.47
N SER A 319 23.12 -6.43 32.43
CA SER A 319 22.08 -5.40 32.55
C SER A 319 22.18 -4.70 33.92
N PRO A 320 21.61 -3.50 34.09
CA PRO A 320 21.57 -2.79 35.37
C PRO A 320 20.94 -3.62 36.49
N ARG A 321 19.95 -4.46 36.18
CA ARG A 321 19.29 -5.37 37.11
C ARG A 321 20.22 -6.47 37.55
N GLU A 322 20.88 -7.13 36.62
CA GLU A 322 21.80 -8.22 36.90
C GLU A 322 23.08 -7.73 37.58
N LYS A 323 23.50 -6.49 37.36
CA LYS A 323 24.58 -5.86 38.15
C LYS A 323 24.20 -5.73 39.62
N LYS A 324 22.99 -5.30 39.94
CA LYS A 324 22.49 -5.26 41.33
C LYS A 324 22.35 -6.63 41.94
N HIS A 325 22.02 -7.65 41.15
CA HIS A 325 21.98 -9.01 41.60
C HIS A 325 23.39 -9.53 41.92
N LEU A 326 24.40 -9.23 41.08
CA LEU A 326 25.79 -9.55 41.34
C LEU A 326 26.33 -8.84 42.59
N GLU A 327 25.96 -7.57 42.80
CA GLU A 327 26.26 -6.79 44.00
C GLU A 327 25.76 -7.54 45.26
N PHE A 328 24.49 -7.96 45.25
CA PHE A 328 23.92 -8.75 46.35
C PHE A 328 24.69 -10.08 46.61
N ILE A 329 25.04 -10.81 45.55
CA ILE A 329 25.81 -12.05 45.63
C ILE A 329 27.20 -11.76 46.24
N ALA A 330 27.88 -10.72 45.76
CA ALA A 330 29.20 -10.35 46.22
C ALA A 330 29.21 -9.99 47.71
N GLU A 331 28.30 -9.13 48.16
CA GLU A 331 28.23 -8.63 49.52
C GLU A 331 27.76 -9.68 50.52
N ASN A 332 26.88 -10.60 50.16
CA ASN A 332 26.25 -11.52 51.11
C ASN A 332 26.78 -12.95 51.06
N LEU A 333 27.35 -13.38 49.95
CA LEU A 333 27.84 -14.73 49.75
C LEU A 333 29.37 -14.74 49.54
N VAL A 334 29.87 -14.02 48.53
CA VAL A 334 31.29 -14.05 48.17
C VAL A 334 32.16 -13.47 49.25
N ALA A 335 31.77 -12.36 49.89
CA ALA A 335 32.48 -11.75 50.97
C ALA A 335 32.61 -12.72 52.19
N LYS A 336 31.53 -13.46 52.49
CA LYS A 336 31.55 -14.47 53.58
C LYS A 336 32.39 -15.69 53.25
N ALA A 337 32.38 -16.12 51.97
CA ALA A 337 33.29 -17.18 51.52
C ALA A 337 34.74 -16.74 51.56
N ASP A 338 35.01 -15.46 51.35
CA ASP A 338 36.33 -14.87 51.46
C ASP A 338 36.89 -14.98 52.91
N GLU A 339 36.08 -14.70 53.94
CA GLU A 339 36.40 -14.87 55.32
C GLU A 339 36.71 -16.30 55.66
N SER A 340 36.09 -17.31 55.03
CA SER A 340 36.30 -18.73 55.28
C SER A 340 37.44 -19.38 54.48
N MET A 341 38.13 -18.59 53.62
CA MET A 341 39.24 -19.08 52.77
C MET A 341 38.82 -20.13 51.71
N ILE A 342 37.58 -20.14 51.27
CA ILE A 342 37.06 -21.01 50.22
C ILE A 342 37.47 -20.48 48.82
N VAL A 343 37.89 -21.38 47.92
CA VAL A 343 38.15 -21.05 46.52
C VAL A 343 36.82 -21.01 45.76
N ILE A 344 36.56 -19.87 45.10
CA ILE A 344 35.30 -19.59 44.39
C ILE A 344 35.52 -19.76 42.89
N THR A 345 34.75 -20.65 42.29
CA THR A 345 34.78 -20.83 40.83
C THR A 345 33.75 -19.94 40.12
N VAL A 346 34.23 -19.06 39.23
CA VAL A 346 33.43 -18.23 38.38
C VAL A 346 33.31 -18.87 36.98
N MET A 347 32.21 -19.53 36.71
CA MET A 347 31.98 -20.29 35.46
C MET A 347 31.14 -19.52 34.47
N GLY A 348 31.76 -19.03 33.38
CA GLY A 348 31.04 -18.40 32.26
C GLY A 348 30.44 -19.44 31.30
N LYS A 349 29.15 -19.28 30.95
CA LYS A 349 28.41 -20.24 30.12
C LYS A 349 27.87 -19.59 28.87
N SER A 350 27.81 -20.38 27.77
CA SER A 350 27.10 -20.07 26.55
C SER A 350 26.50 -21.34 25.95
N ASP A 351 25.41 -21.21 25.17
CA ASP A 351 24.78 -22.36 24.52
C ASP A 351 25.46 -22.75 23.21
N SER A 352 25.38 -24.05 22.85
CA SER A 352 25.95 -24.60 21.63
C SER A 352 25.00 -24.56 20.44
N ASN A 353 23.71 -24.20 20.63
CA ASN A 353 22.69 -24.28 19.59
C ASN A 353 22.53 -23.00 18.80
N THR A 354 22.99 -21.86 19.31
CA THR A 354 22.90 -20.56 18.66
C THR A 354 24.29 -20.01 18.34
N GLY A 355 24.45 -19.43 17.13
CA GLY A 355 25.74 -18.87 16.70
C GLY A 355 26.78 -19.89 16.26
N THR A 356 28.04 -19.48 16.22
CA THR A 356 29.18 -20.37 15.89
C THR A 356 29.92 -20.79 17.11
N VAL A 357 30.56 -21.97 17.09
CA VAL A 357 31.39 -22.51 18.22
C VAL A 357 32.40 -21.47 18.68
N LYS A 358 33.13 -20.84 17.75
CA LYS A 358 34.13 -19.81 18.06
C LYS A 358 33.50 -18.57 18.75
N ARG A 359 32.32 -18.16 18.34
CA ARG A 359 31.61 -17.02 18.96
C ARG A 359 31.12 -17.38 20.38
N ASN A 360 30.59 -18.58 20.53
CA ASN A 360 30.08 -19.05 21.81
C ASN A 360 31.23 -19.24 22.81
N GLN A 361 32.37 -19.77 22.38
CA GLN A 361 33.57 -19.83 23.19
C GLN A 361 33.99 -18.43 23.67
N TYR A 362 34.08 -17.46 22.77
CA TYR A 362 34.39 -16.08 23.12
C TYR A 362 33.37 -15.49 24.13
N LEU A 363 32.06 -15.76 23.94
CA LEU A 363 31.04 -15.23 24.84
C LEU A 363 31.15 -15.83 26.26
N SER A 364 31.39 -17.13 26.38
CA SER A 364 31.55 -17.77 27.71
C SER A 364 32.79 -17.23 28.45
N GLU A 365 33.93 -17.11 27.78
CA GLU A 365 35.16 -16.54 28.32
C GLU A 365 34.98 -15.07 28.75
N ALA A 366 34.44 -14.24 27.87
CA ALA A 366 34.26 -12.82 28.12
C ALA A 366 33.25 -12.52 29.26
N ARG A 367 32.22 -13.34 29.41
CA ARG A 367 31.25 -13.24 30.51
C ARG A 367 31.87 -13.61 31.85
N GLY A 368 32.59 -14.73 31.91
CA GLY A 368 33.31 -15.16 33.10
C GLY A 368 34.32 -14.09 33.55
N LYS A 369 35.11 -13.59 32.58
CA LYS A 369 36.06 -12.53 32.85
C LYS A 369 35.41 -11.24 33.34
N TYR A 370 34.28 -10.83 32.75
CA TYR A 370 33.55 -9.63 33.16
C TYR A 370 33.07 -9.70 34.61
N VAL A 371 32.54 -10.83 35.06
CA VAL A 371 32.13 -11.04 36.45
C VAL A 371 33.34 -11.07 37.38
N TYR A 372 34.43 -11.76 37.01
CA TYR A 372 35.69 -11.76 37.74
C TYR A 372 36.23 -10.33 37.92
N ASP A 373 36.28 -9.55 36.86
CA ASP A 373 36.78 -8.16 36.92
C ASP A 373 35.94 -7.29 37.89
N ILE A 374 34.62 -7.49 37.95
CA ILE A 374 33.74 -6.79 38.89
C ILE A 374 34.03 -7.25 40.34
N LEU A 375 34.11 -8.56 40.58
CA LEU A 375 34.37 -9.10 41.93
C LEU A 375 35.71 -8.60 42.48
N THR A 376 36.73 -8.57 41.63
CA THR A 376 38.08 -8.13 42.07
C THR A 376 38.19 -6.60 42.16
N GLN A 377 37.72 -5.86 41.17
CA GLN A 377 37.97 -4.40 41.09
C GLN A 377 36.94 -3.57 41.86
N GLN A 378 35.68 -4.02 41.96
CA GLN A 378 34.63 -3.27 42.66
C GLN A 378 34.39 -3.75 44.08
N PHE A 379 34.48 -5.06 44.30
CA PHE A 379 34.23 -5.65 45.63
C PHE A 379 35.50 -6.05 46.37
N GLY A 380 36.69 -5.92 45.75
CA GLY A 380 37.97 -6.12 46.39
C GLY A 380 38.24 -7.56 46.78
N ILE A 381 37.59 -8.53 46.12
CA ILE A 381 37.84 -9.97 46.42
C ILE A 381 39.23 -10.35 45.92
N ASP A 382 39.95 -11.08 46.72
CA ASP A 382 41.33 -11.52 46.41
C ASP A 382 41.37 -12.37 45.13
N PRO A 383 42.11 -11.94 44.09
CA PRO A 383 42.26 -12.70 42.86
C PRO A 383 42.71 -14.15 43.02
N GLU A 384 43.52 -14.45 44.01
CA GLU A 384 44.02 -15.81 44.27
C GLU A 384 42.93 -16.77 44.73
N ARG A 385 41.79 -16.23 45.12
CA ARG A 385 40.62 -16.98 45.58
C ARG A 385 39.56 -17.20 44.50
N LEU A 386 39.75 -16.60 43.36
CA LEU A 386 38.82 -16.69 42.25
C LEU A 386 39.40 -17.49 41.09
N GLU A 387 38.79 -18.63 40.79
CA GLU A 387 39.13 -19.43 39.61
C GLU A 387 38.12 -19.14 38.47
N VAL A 388 38.59 -18.62 37.33
CA VAL A 388 37.70 -18.37 36.18
C VAL A 388 37.75 -19.56 35.24
N LYS A 389 36.57 -20.11 34.93
CA LYS A 389 36.36 -21.15 33.93
C LYS A 389 35.34 -20.72 32.89
N SER A 390 35.36 -21.36 31.74
CA SER A 390 34.37 -21.12 30.69
C SER A 390 33.92 -22.43 30.06
N GLU A 391 32.64 -22.52 29.74
CA GLU A 391 32.05 -23.70 29.14
C GLU A 391 31.01 -23.33 28.07
N VAL A 392 31.03 -24.07 26.94
CA VAL A 392 29.94 -24.04 25.97
C VAL A 392 29.06 -25.26 26.25
N ILE A 393 27.91 -25.02 26.84
CA ILE A 393 26.99 -26.08 27.27
C ILE A 393 26.02 -26.48 26.15
N LYS A 394 25.53 -27.71 26.17
CA LYS A 394 24.38 -28.11 25.36
C LYS A 394 23.17 -27.37 25.88
N ALA A 395 22.42 -26.72 24.96
CA ALA A 395 21.26 -25.92 25.36
C ALA A 395 20.29 -26.71 26.23
N THR A 396 19.92 -26.13 27.36
CA THR A 396 19.02 -26.74 28.35
C THR A 396 17.52 -26.64 27.95
N GLY A 397 17.20 -25.94 26.86
CA GLY A 397 15.84 -25.58 26.46
C GLY A 397 15.34 -24.28 27.07
N ASN A 398 16.07 -23.70 28.00
CA ASN A 398 15.82 -22.35 28.49
C ASN A 398 17.04 -21.44 28.20
N PRO A 399 16.96 -20.64 27.11
CA PRO A 399 18.07 -19.82 26.65
C PRO A 399 18.59 -18.81 27.70
N ALA A 400 17.79 -18.46 28.71
CA ALA A 400 18.23 -17.56 29.76
C ALA A 400 19.26 -18.22 30.67
N PHE A 401 19.05 -19.47 31.06
CA PHE A 401 20.01 -20.24 31.88
C PHE A 401 21.29 -20.59 31.14
N ASP A 402 21.20 -20.74 29.84
CA ASP A 402 22.34 -21.07 28.99
C ASP A 402 23.30 -19.87 28.78
N ARG A 403 22.88 -18.66 29.17
CA ARG A 403 23.68 -17.43 29.10
C ARG A 403 24.00 -16.86 30.48
N ALA A 404 24.55 -17.65 31.31
CA ALA A 404 24.80 -17.31 32.70
C ALA A 404 26.29 -17.34 33.06
N VAL A 405 26.64 -16.70 34.15
CA VAL A 405 27.84 -16.95 34.90
C VAL A 405 27.41 -17.48 36.27
N THR A 406 27.85 -18.69 36.62
CA THR A 406 27.61 -19.27 37.93
C THR A 406 28.83 -19.02 38.83
N ILE A 407 28.58 -18.73 40.09
CA ILE A 407 29.59 -18.53 41.13
C ILE A 407 29.45 -19.69 42.11
N THR A 408 30.39 -20.63 42.08
CA THR A 408 30.32 -21.85 42.90
C THR A 408 31.34 -21.75 44.03
N PHE A 409 30.88 -22.06 45.24
CA PHE A 409 31.66 -22.03 46.47
C PHE A 409 32.18 -23.39 46.82
#